data_a69dbde9c8f83741d4f9626fb10acfcb
#
_entry.id   a69dbde9c8f83741d4f9626fb10acfcb
#
_cell.length_a   1.000
_cell.length_b   1.000
_cell.length_c   1.000
_cell.angle_alpha   90.00
_cell.angle_beta   90.00
_cell.angle_gamma   90.00
#
_symmetry.space_group_name_H-M   'P 1'
#
loop_
_entity.id
_entity.type
_entity.pdbx_description
1 polymer ?
#
loop_
_entity_poly.entity_id
_entity_poly.type
_entity_poly.pdbx_seq_one_letter_code
_entity_poly.pdbx_strand_id
1 'polypeptide(L)'
;MIEFTWDNETYTFADILDAAGVLPIPPYLHRETEKSDLQTYQTVYSKIKGSVAAPTAGLHFTSEVLADIDARGIGREEVTLHVGAGTFKPVKSDTIEGHEMHTEFISVRRSSIERIKSNLGNIIAVGTTSVRTWKVSITWA
;
A
#
# COMPACT_ATOMS: atom_id res chain seq x y z
N MET A 1 -18.65 10.58 14.06
CA MET A 1 -18.96 9.22 13.57
C MET A 1 -19.92 9.40 12.40
N ILE A 2 -19.73 8.69 11.31
CA ILE A 2 -20.62 8.69 10.13
C ILE A 2 -21.20 7.29 10.03
N GLU A 3 -22.51 7.20 9.90
CA GLU A 3 -23.23 5.94 9.70
C GLU A 3 -23.76 5.91 8.27
N PHE A 4 -23.58 4.78 7.60
CA PHE A 4 -24.08 4.56 6.25
C PHE A 4 -25.22 3.56 6.33
N THR A 5 -26.35 3.89 5.74
CA THR A 5 -27.55 3.03 5.67
C THR A 5 -28.02 2.90 4.24
N TRP A 6 -28.52 1.73 3.87
CA TRP A 6 -29.13 1.45 2.57
C TRP A 6 -30.25 0.41 2.72
N ASP A 7 -31.22 0.49 1.84
CA ASP A 7 -32.48 -0.27 1.97
C ASP A 7 -32.41 -1.73 1.49
N ASN A 8 -31.36 -2.08 0.74
CA ASN A 8 -31.24 -3.43 0.18
C ASN A 8 -30.12 -4.22 0.89
N GLU A 9 -30.51 -5.14 1.76
CA GLU A 9 -29.62 -5.99 2.55
C GLU A 9 -28.76 -6.98 1.73
N THR A 10 -29.06 -7.18 0.44
CA THR A 10 -28.25 -8.03 -0.44
C THR A 10 -26.91 -7.39 -0.80
N TYR A 11 -26.76 -6.07 -0.67
CA TYR A 11 -25.53 -5.36 -0.92
C TYR A 11 -24.72 -5.19 0.36
N THR A 12 -23.45 -5.49 0.28
CA THR A 12 -22.49 -5.17 1.35
C THR A 12 -22.02 -3.71 1.24
N PHE A 13 -21.42 -3.19 2.30
CA PHE A 13 -20.79 -1.86 2.24
C PHE A 13 -19.72 -1.76 1.15
N ALA A 14 -19.00 -2.86 0.88
CA ALA A 14 -18.03 -2.92 -0.20
C ALA A 14 -18.68 -2.75 -1.58
N ASP A 15 -19.86 -3.36 -1.80
CA ASP A 15 -20.60 -3.21 -3.06
C ASP A 15 -21.05 -1.76 -3.27
N ILE A 16 -21.48 -1.09 -2.20
CA ILE A 16 -21.86 0.33 -2.24
C ILE A 16 -20.65 1.21 -2.57
N LEU A 17 -19.50 0.93 -1.94
CA LEU A 17 -18.26 1.65 -2.24
C LEU A 17 -17.78 1.44 -3.68
N ASP A 18 -17.86 0.22 -4.19
CA ASP A 18 -17.48 -0.09 -5.58
C ASP A 18 -18.41 0.61 -6.59
N ALA A 19 -19.69 0.78 -6.25
CA ALA A 19 -20.68 1.41 -7.13
C ALA A 19 -20.68 2.95 -7.10
N ALA A 20 -20.51 3.54 -5.90
CA ALA A 20 -20.63 4.98 -5.68
C ALA A 20 -19.29 5.67 -5.39
N GLY A 21 -18.25 4.88 -5.09
CA GLY A 21 -16.94 5.40 -4.74
C GLY A 21 -16.15 5.90 -5.94
N VAL A 22 -15.27 6.85 -5.67
CA VAL A 22 -14.27 7.35 -6.61
C VAL A 22 -12.89 6.96 -6.10
N LEU A 23 -12.00 6.52 -6.99
CA LEU A 23 -10.63 6.20 -6.61
C LEU A 23 -9.96 7.44 -5.99
N PRO A 24 -9.54 7.40 -4.72
CA PRO A 24 -8.83 8.53 -4.13
C PRO A 24 -7.42 8.61 -4.71
N ILE A 25 -7.08 9.77 -5.26
CA ILE A 25 -5.72 10.09 -5.69
C ILE A 25 -5.08 11.10 -4.73
N PRO A 26 -3.75 11.16 -4.67
CA PRO A 26 -3.08 12.10 -3.76
C PRO A 26 -3.45 13.56 -4.02
N PRO A 27 -3.75 14.35 -2.98
CA PRO A 27 -4.16 15.75 -3.12
C PRO A 27 -3.13 16.63 -3.84
N TYR A 28 -1.84 16.29 -3.80
CA TYR A 28 -0.78 17.05 -4.47
C TYR A 28 -0.82 16.95 -6.00
N LEU A 29 -1.65 16.07 -6.57
CA LEU A 29 -1.85 16.02 -8.03
C LEU A 29 -2.73 17.16 -8.53
N HIS A 30 -3.45 17.85 -7.65
CA HIS A 30 -4.29 19.03 -7.95
C HIS A 30 -5.25 18.84 -9.12
N ARG A 31 -5.78 17.64 -9.31
CA ARG A 31 -6.79 17.29 -10.30
C ARG A 31 -7.80 16.27 -9.75
N GLU A 32 -8.89 16.12 -10.41
CA GLU A 32 -9.85 15.05 -10.15
C GLU A 32 -9.36 13.71 -10.69
N THR A 33 -9.96 12.63 -10.18
CA THR A 33 -9.69 11.27 -10.64
C THR A 33 -10.26 11.05 -12.03
N GLU A 34 -9.47 10.43 -12.89
CA GLU A 34 -9.86 10.04 -14.23
C GLU A 34 -10.05 8.52 -14.33
N LYS A 35 -10.77 8.04 -15.36
CA LYS A 35 -10.96 6.60 -15.57
C LYS A 35 -9.64 5.84 -15.80
N SER A 36 -8.65 6.50 -16.38
CA SER A 36 -7.30 5.96 -16.57
C SER A 36 -6.59 5.66 -15.26
N ASP A 37 -6.90 6.38 -14.17
CA ASP A 37 -6.27 6.18 -12.87
C ASP A 37 -6.59 4.81 -12.26
N LEU A 38 -7.73 4.20 -12.60
CA LEU A 38 -8.06 2.85 -12.19
C LEU A 38 -7.01 1.81 -12.63
N GLN A 39 -6.29 2.10 -13.71
CA GLN A 39 -5.22 1.24 -14.22
C GLN A 39 -3.83 1.81 -13.89
N THR A 40 -3.63 3.11 -14.06
CA THR A 40 -2.32 3.74 -13.94
C THR A 40 -1.93 4.05 -12.50
N TYR A 41 -2.90 4.26 -11.61
CA TYR A 41 -2.66 4.45 -10.17
C TYR A 41 -2.81 3.14 -9.40
N GLN A 42 -2.29 2.04 -9.96
CA GLN A 42 -2.26 0.72 -9.34
C GLN A 42 -0.98 -0.03 -9.75
N THR A 43 -0.40 -0.78 -8.83
CA THR A 43 0.79 -1.58 -9.13
C THR A 43 0.41 -2.88 -9.83
N VAL A 44 1.27 -3.36 -10.73
CA VAL A 44 1.09 -4.64 -11.45
C VAL A 44 1.07 -5.87 -10.53
N TYR A 45 1.52 -5.73 -9.28
CA TYR A 45 1.53 -6.79 -8.28
C TYR A 45 0.45 -6.64 -7.20
N SER A 46 -0.47 -5.70 -7.33
CA SER A 46 -1.60 -5.56 -6.41
C SER A 46 -2.52 -6.78 -6.50
N LYS A 47 -2.81 -7.40 -5.35
CA LYS A 47 -3.61 -8.65 -5.30
C LYS A 47 -4.79 -8.54 -4.34
N ILE A 48 -4.67 -7.77 -3.27
CA ILE A 48 -5.61 -7.76 -2.16
C ILE A 48 -6.20 -6.36 -2.01
N LYS A 49 -7.52 -6.25 -2.12
CA LYS A 49 -8.25 -5.00 -1.86
C LYS A 49 -8.15 -4.62 -0.38
N GLY A 50 -8.26 -3.35 -0.05
CA GLY A 50 -8.28 -2.87 1.35
C GLY A 50 -7.37 -1.68 1.64
N SER A 51 -6.73 -1.11 0.63
CA SER A 51 -5.94 0.13 0.75
C SER A 51 -6.64 1.30 0.08
N VAL A 52 -6.50 2.48 0.65
CA VAL A 52 -6.98 3.74 0.08
C VAL A 52 -5.94 4.33 -0.88
N ALA A 53 -4.64 4.06 -0.66
CA ALA A 53 -3.56 4.59 -1.47
C ALA A 53 -2.70 3.48 -2.07
N ALA A 54 -2.27 3.66 -3.32
CA ALA A 54 -1.30 2.79 -3.97
C ALA A 54 0.14 3.08 -3.48
N PRO A 55 1.02 2.07 -3.41
CA PRO A 55 2.43 2.26 -3.12
C PRO A 55 3.13 2.86 -4.35
N THR A 56 3.15 4.18 -4.45
CA THR A 56 3.54 4.93 -5.66
C THR A 56 4.94 4.62 -6.19
N ALA A 57 5.89 4.27 -5.31
CA ALA A 57 7.21 3.79 -5.74
C ALA A 57 7.14 2.50 -6.58
N GLY A 58 6.09 1.70 -6.39
CA GLY A 58 5.87 0.47 -7.16
C GLY A 58 5.23 0.68 -8.53
N LEU A 59 4.71 1.87 -8.83
CA LEU A 59 4.09 2.17 -10.13
C LEU A 59 5.10 2.17 -11.29
N HIS A 60 6.39 2.27 -10.99
CA HIS A 60 7.47 2.18 -11.99
C HIS A 60 7.74 0.75 -12.49
N PHE A 61 7.22 -0.28 -11.79
CA PHE A 61 7.39 -1.66 -12.22
C PHE A 61 6.35 -2.05 -13.26
N THR A 62 6.83 -2.64 -14.34
CA THR A 62 6.01 -3.35 -15.32
C THR A 62 6.21 -4.86 -15.20
N SER A 63 5.39 -5.65 -15.86
CA SER A 63 5.54 -7.11 -15.90
C SER A 63 6.89 -7.52 -16.52
N GLU A 64 7.35 -6.77 -17.52
CA GLU A 64 8.62 -6.99 -18.20
C GLU A 64 9.82 -6.72 -17.27
N VAL A 65 9.76 -5.62 -16.50
CA VAL A 65 10.79 -5.29 -15.49
C VAL A 65 10.85 -6.36 -14.41
N LEU A 66 9.70 -6.84 -13.94
CA LEU A 66 9.67 -7.91 -12.95
C LEU A 66 10.24 -9.24 -13.52
N ALA A 67 9.93 -9.56 -14.77
CA ALA A 67 10.49 -10.73 -15.44
C ALA A 67 12.02 -10.63 -15.64
N ASP A 68 12.55 -9.44 -15.95
CA ASP A 68 14.00 -9.22 -16.07
C ASP A 68 14.71 -9.36 -14.71
N ILE A 69 14.12 -8.88 -13.63
CA ILE A 69 14.60 -9.07 -12.27
C ILE A 69 14.71 -10.57 -11.94
N ASP A 70 13.65 -11.34 -12.24
CA ASP A 70 13.63 -12.78 -12.02
C ASP A 70 14.68 -13.51 -12.88
N ALA A 71 14.83 -13.12 -14.16
CA ALA A 71 15.82 -13.69 -15.07
C ALA A 71 17.27 -13.46 -14.61
N ARG A 72 17.52 -12.38 -13.88
CA ARG A 72 18.82 -12.08 -13.24
C ARG A 72 19.05 -12.80 -11.93
N GLY A 73 18.12 -13.63 -11.48
CA GLY A 73 18.21 -14.36 -10.21
C GLY A 73 18.06 -13.47 -8.97
N ILE A 74 17.50 -12.28 -9.10
CA ILE A 74 17.22 -11.37 -7.99
C ILE A 74 15.94 -11.84 -7.31
N GLY A 75 16.05 -12.28 -6.06
CA GLY A 75 14.91 -12.72 -5.26
C GLY A 75 13.95 -11.58 -4.96
N ARG A 76 12.64 -11.86 -5.02
CA ARG A 76 11.59 -10.90 -4.65
C ARG A 76 10.78 -11.41 -3.47
N GLU A 77 10.45 -10.51 -2.56
CA GLU A 77 9.55 -10.77 -1.44
C GLU A 77 8.39 -9.77 -1.45
N GLU A 78 7.23 -10.28 -1.09
CA GLU A 78 6.01 -9.49 -1.03
C GLU A 78 5.57 -9.30 0.43
N VAL A 79 5.19 -8.09 0.76
CA VAL A 79 4.53 -7.75 2.02
C VAL A 79 3.20 -7.07 1.72
N THR A 80 2.20 -7.35 2.54
CA THR A 80 0.90 -6.68 2.41
C THR A 80 0.78 -5.60 3.48
N LEU A 81 0.47 -4.40 3.05
CA LEU A 81 0.15 -3.28 3.91
C LEU A 81 -1.17 -2.66 3.44
N HIS A 82 -2.12 -2.51 4.34
CA HIS A 82 -3.37 -1.80 4.08
C HIS A 82 -3.21 -0.33 4.49
N VAL A 83 -2.92 0.51 3.50
CA VAL A 83 -2.69 1.94 3.71
C VAL A 83 -4.03 2.66 3.87
N GLY A 84 -4.24 3.25 5.04
CA GLY A 84 -5.44 4.02 5.34
C GLY A 84 -5.40 5.46 4.80
N ALA A 85 -6.54 6.15 4.87
CA ALA A 85 -6.69 7.55 4.43
C ALA A 85 -5.79 8.54 5.21
N GLY A 86 -5.25 8.12 6.35
CA GLY A 86 -4.30 8.91 7.15
C GLY A 86 -3.04 9.29 6.39
N THR A 87 -2.64 8.51 5.37
CA THR A 87 -1.45 8.80 4.54
C THR A 87 -1.56 10.12 3.76
N PHE A 88 -2.78 10.61 3.51
CA PHE A 88 -3.02 11.87 2.81
C PHE A 88 -3.07 13.09 3.74
N LYS A 89 -3.01 12.87 5.07
CA LYS A 89 -3.00 13.98 6.03
C LYS A 89 -1.63 14.66 6.00
N PRO A 90 -1.58 16.00 5.84
CA PRO A 90 -0.32 16.72 5.94
C PRO A 90 0.20 16.67 7.38
N VAL A 91 1.52 16.67 7.53
CA VAL A 91 2.17 16.87 8.83
C VAL A 91 1.83 18.27 9.33
N LYS A 92 1.26 18.37 10.53
CA LYS A 92 0.84 19.64 11.15
C LYS A 92 1.64 20.00 12.40
N SER A 93 2.50 19.11 12.86
CA SER A 93 3.34 19.33 14.04
C SER A 93 4.67 19.95 13.65
N ASP A 94 5.16 20.87 14.47
CA ASP A 94 6.46 21.52 14.30
C ASP A 94 7.61 20.60 14.76
N THR A 95 7.31 19.58 15.54
CA THR A 95 8.29 18.60 16.05
C THR A 95 7.89 17.18 15.70
N ILE A 96 8.88 16.28 15.64
CA ILE A 96 8.66 14.84 15.36
C ILE A 96 7.83 14.20 16.48
N GLU A 97 8.10 14.56 17.73
CA GLU A 97 7.40 14.02 18.90
C GLU A 97 5.92 14.42 18.94
N GLY A 98 5.60 15.60 18.41
CA GLY A 98 4.21 16.09 18.31
C GLY A 98 3.42 15.50 17.15
N HIS A 99 4.04 14.71 16.27
CA HIS A 99 3.36 14.09 15.12
C HIS A 99 2.64 12.81 15.53
N GLU A 100 1.31 12.85 15.44
CA GLU A 100 0.47 11.67 15.66
C GLU A 100 0.58 10.70 14.48
N MET A 101 1.27 9.57 14.69
CA MET A 101 1.40 8.52 13.69
C MET A 101 0.13 7.68 13.59
N HIS A 102 -0.40 7.56 12.39
CA HIS A 102 -1.54 6.67 12.12
C HIS A 102 -1.11 5.19 12.10
N THR A 103 -2.01 4.34 12.53
CA THR A 103 -1.84 2.88 12.53
C THR A 103 -2.23 2.31 11.18
N GLU A 104 -1.49 1.31 10.72
CA GLU A 104 -1.76 0.57 9.49
C GLU A 104 -1.70 -0.94 9.77
N PHE A 105 -2.50 -1.69 9.04
CA PHE A 105 -2.51 -3.15 9.15
C PHE A 105 -1.48 -3.74 8.19
N ILE A 106 -0.59 -4.59 8.72
CA ILE A 106 0.42 -5.30 7.94
C ILE A 106 0.22 -6.81 8.02
N SER A 107 0.52 -7.51 6.93
CA SER A 107 0.59 -8.96 6.88
C SER A 107 1.83 -9.41 6.13
N VAL A 108 2.68 -10.20 6.80
CA VAL A 108 3.94 -10.71 6.27
C VAL A 108 4.01 -12.20 6.52
N ARG A 109 4.35 -12.99 5.50
CA ARG A 109 4.55 -14.42 5.65
C ARG A 109 5.82 -14.70 6.45
N ARG A 110 5.78 -15.70 7.32
CA ARG A 110 6.95 -16.13 8.08
C ARG A 110 8.13 -16.46 7.16
N SER A 111 7.89 -17.16 6.06
CA SER A 111 8.94 -17.49 5.07
C SER A 111 9.59 -16.25 4.45
N SER A 112 8.83 -15.15 4.25
CA SER A 112 9.39 -13.89 3.77
C SER A 112 10.28 -13.24 4.83
N ILE A 113 9.89 -13.30 6.11
CA ILE A 113 10.72 -12.80 7.21
C ILE A 113 12.03 -13.58 7.28
N GLU A 114 11.97 -14.91 7.20
CA GLU A 114 13.15 -15.79 7.24
C GLU A 114 14.11 -15.50 6.06
N ARG A 115 13.60 -15.32 4.83
CA ARG A 115 14.41 -14.94 3.67
C ARG A 115 15.02 -13.54 3.80
N ILE A 116 14.27 -12.58 4.30
CA ILE A 116 14.78 -11.24 4.58
C ILE A 116 15.93 -11.31 5.61
N LYS A 117 15.74 -12.05 6.71
CA LYS A 117 16.78 -12.21 7.74
C LYS A 117 18.07 -12.88 7.19
N SER A 118 17.94 -13.87 6.29
CA SER A 118 19.11 -14.54 5.68
C SER A 118 19.83 -13.68 4.64
N ASN A 119 19.25 -12.55 4.20
CA ASN A 119 19.82 -11.67 3.18
C ASN A 119 20.09 -10.25 3.71
N LEU A 120 20.22 -10.07 5.03
CA LEU A 120 20.57 -8.79 5.62
C LEU A 120 21.81 -8.20 4.96
N GLY A 121 21.78 -6.92 4.59
CA GLY A 121 22.83 -6.23 3.86
C GLY A 121 22.66 -6.25 2.33
N ASN A 122 21.84 -7.15 1.78
CA ASN A 122 21.59 -7.28 0.33
C ASN A 122 20.11 -7.03 -0.04
N ILE A 123 19.42 -6.17 0.71
CA ILE A 123 17.97 -5.93 0.54
C ILE A 123 17.75 -4.55 -0.04
N ILE A 124 16.88 -4.50 -1.05
CA ILE A 124 16.34 -3.25 -1.59
C ILE A 124 14.85 -3.21 -1.28
N ALA A 125 14.44 -2.28 -0.44
CA ALA A 125 13.02 -2.04 -0.16
C ALA A 125 12.46 -1.02 -1.15
N VAL A 126 11.37 -1.40 -1.83
CA VAL A 126 10.69 -0.53 -2.77
C VAL A 126 9.59 0.25 -2.06
N GLY A 127 9.84 1.54 -1.87
CA GLY A 127 8.93 2.48 -1.22
C GLY A 127 9.04 2.52 0.31
N THR A 128 8.66 3.66 0.89
CA THR A 128 8.65 3.91 2.34
C THR A 128 7.72 2.95 3.08
N THR A 129 6.64 2.54 2.45
CA THR A 129 5.69 1.54 2.94
C THR A 129 6.37 0.21 3.23
N SER A 130 7.18 -0.29 2.29
CA SER A 130 7.96 -1.53 2.46
C SER A 130 9.02 -1.39 3.54
N VAL A 131 9.73 -0.25 3.58
CA VAL A 131 10.72 0.04 4.64
C VAL A 131 10.07 0.02 6.02
N ARG A 132 8.91 0.66 6.16
CA ARG A 132 8.18 0.71 7.42
C ARG A 132 7.74 -0.66 7.89
N THR A 133 7.15 -1.46 6.99
CA THR A 133 6.73 -2.83 7.27
C THR A 133 7.90 -3.69 7.71
N TRP A 134 9.03 -3.57 7.02
CA TRP A 134 10.22 -4.32 7.33
C TRP A 134 10.82 -3.95 8.70
N LYS A 135 10.96 -2.66 9.01
CA LYS A 135 11.42 -2.20 10.33
C LYS A 135 10.60 -2.81 11.47
N VAL A 136 9.28 -2.77 11.36
CA VAL A 136 8.40 -3.37 12.37
C VAL A 136 8.60 -4.88 12.45
N SER A 137 8.60 -5.58 11.33
CA SER A 137 8.71 -7.05 11.29
C SER A 137 10.03 -7.58 11.87
N ILE A 138 11.13 -6.83 11.75
CA ILE A 138 12.44 -7.24 12.31
C ILE A 138 12.54 -6.93 13.80
N THR A 139 11.93 -5.87 14.26
CA THR A 139 11.96 -5.49 15.69
C THR A 139 11.22 -6.52 16.56
N TRP A 140 10.24 -7.24 15.99
CA TRP A 140 9.41 -8.22 16.71
C TRP A 140 9.80 -9.70 16.42
N ALA A 141 10.81 -9.95 15.62
CA ALA A 141 11.28 -11.29 15.22
C ALA A 141 12.65 -11.64 15.84
#